data_fb454b33b3fbe5434069572f0e3c5749
#
_entry.id   fb454b33b3fbe5434069572f0e3c5749
#
_cell.length_a   1.000
_cell.length_b   1.000
_cell.length_c   1.000
_cell.angle_alpha   90.00
_cell.angle_beta   90.00
_cell.angle_gamma   90.00
#
_symmetry.space_group_name_H-M   'P 1'
#
loop_
_entity.id
_entity.type
_entity.pdbx_description
1 polymer ?
#
loop_
_entity_poly.entity_id
_entity_poly.type
_entity_poly.pdbx_seq_one_letter_code
_entity_poly.pdbx_strand_id
1 'polypeptide(L)'
;VLLTKMPGGFAVMGDFQHLPGYCVLLAYPIVFSIDTLPLEGRLEFLRDMMLVGQAVSEVCQPLRMNYSILGNGDPFLHAHIR
;
A
#
# COMPACT_ATOMS: atom_id res chain seq x y z
N VAL A 1 -4.54 8.51 8.80
CA VAL A 1 -5.94 8.05 8.97
C VAL A 1 -6.12 6.68 8.36
N LEU A 2 -6.65 5.76 9.14
CA LEU A 2 -6.96 4.41 8.66
C LEU A 2 -8.14 4.48 7.69
N LEU A 3 -7.98 3.99 6.47
CA LEU A 3 -9.03 3.93 5.48
C LEU A 3 -9.78 2.60 5.54
N THR A 4 -9.06 1.49 5.56
CA THR A 4 -9.70 0.17 5.56
C THR A 4 -8.71 -0.91 5.94
N LYS A 5 -9.26 -2.02 6.45
CA LYS A 5 -8.52 -3.26 6.63
C LYS A 5 -8.77 -4.14 5.42
N MET A 6 -7.70 -4.75 4.89
CA MET A 6 -7.74 -5.65 3.74
C MET A 6 -7.09 -6.97 4.12
N PRO A 7 -7.29 -8.04 3.34
CA PRO A 7 -6.67 -9.33 3.65
C PRO A 7 -5.15 -9.28 3.87
N GLY A 8 -4.44 -8.46 3.11
CA GLY A 8 -2.99 -8.33 3.22
C GLY A 8 -2.50 -7.25 4.17
N GLY A 9 -3.38 -6.39 4.72
CA GLY A 9 -2.93 -5.34 5.60
C GLY A 9 -3.93 -4.21 5.80
N PHE A 10 -3.40 -3.04 6.18
CA PHE A 10 -4.21 -1.84 6.44
C PHE A 10 -3.84 -0.75 5.46
N ALA A 11 -4.83 -0.18 4.80
CA ALA A 11 -4.64 1.00 3.96
C ALA A 11 -4.85 2.26 4.80
N VAL A 12 -3.86 3.15 4.79
CA VAL A 12 -3.92 4.42 5.53
C VAL A 12 -3.64 5.57 4.58
N MET A 13 -4.22 6.73 4.87
CA MET A 13 -3.92 7.95 4.13
C MET A 13 -2.71 8.62 4.76
N GLY A 14 -1.77 9.08 3.95
CA GLY A 14 -0.59 9.76 4.44
C GLY A 14 -0.95 11.06 5.14
N ASP A 15 -0.19 11.41 6.19
CA ASP A 15 -0.42 12.63 6.96
C ASP A 15 -0.18 13.89 6.13
N PHE A 16 0.80 13.84 5.21
CA PHE A 16 1.08 14.91 4.28
C PHE A 16 0.56 14.56 2.91
N GLN A 17 -0.41 15.34 2.43
CA GLN A 17 -0.99 15.15 1.11
C GLN A 17 -0.34 16.09 0.11
N HIS A 18 0.94 15.85 -0.21
CA HIS A 18 1.62 16.55 -1.30
C HIS A 18 0.91 16.30 -2.63
N LEU A 19 0.46 15.05 -2.79
CA LEU A 19 -0.36 14.64 -3.93
C LEU A 19 -1.67 14.14 -3.38
N PRO A 20 -2.82 14.65 -3.85
CA PRO A 20 -4.11 14.15 -3.38
C PRO A 20 -4.22 12.64 -3.55
N GLY A 21 -4.67 11.97 -2.51
CA GLY A 21 -4.88 10.51 -2.53
C GLY A 21 -3.65 9.68 -2.19
N TYR A 22 -2.57 10.29 -1.71
CA TYR A 22 -1.41 9.51 -1.28
C TYR A 22 -1.79 8.57 -0.15
N CYS A 23 -1.61 7.28 -0.38
CA CYS A 23 -1.94 6.22 0.57
C CYS A 23 -0.74 5.31 0.82
N VAL A 24 -0.76 4.64 1.95
CA VAL A 24 0.23 3.62 2.30
C VAL A 24 -0.52 2.36 2.69
N LEU A 25 -0.10 1.21 2.14
CA LEU A 25 -0.60 -0.10 2.54
C LEU A 25 0.43 -0.73 3.48
N LEU A 26 0.02 -0.97 4.72
CA LEU A 26 0.86 -1.59 5.75
C LEU A 26 0.52 -3.07 5.82
N ALA A 27 1.51 -3.94 5.74
CA ALA A 27 1.29 -5.38 5.83
C ALA A 27 0.84 -5.77 7.25
N TYR A 28 -0.08 -6.72 7.32
CA TYR A 28 -0.52 -7.31 8.59
C TYR A 28 -0.82 -8.79 8.35
N PRO A 29 -0.21 -9.73 9.08
CA PRO A 29 0.77 -9.48 10.16
C PRO A 29 2.02 -8.75 9.69
N ILE A 30 2.67 -8.05 10.61
CA ILE A 30 3.88 -7.28 10.30
C ILE A 30 5.00 -8.25 9.91
N VAL A 31 5.61 -8.00 8.75
CA VAL A 31 6.78 -8.72 8.26
C VAL A 31 7.83 -7.72 7.79
N PHE A 32 9.08 -8.15 7.71
CA PHE A 32 10.17 -7.24 7.33
C PHE A 32 10.20 -6.96 5.83
N SER A 33 9.87 -7.93 5.01
CA SER A 33 9.88 -7.73 3.57
C SER A 33 8.88 -8.67 2.90
N ILE A 34 8.53 -8.35 1.64
CA ILE A 34 7.61 -9.19 0.86
C ILE A 34 8.21 -10.59 0.64
N ASP A 35 9.54 -10.70 0.63
CA ASP A 35 10.22 -11.98 0.43
C ASP A 35 10.01 -12.95 1.59
N THR A 36 9.66 -12.45 2.78
CA THR A 36 9.41 -13.31 3.93
C THR A 36 8.01 -13.89 3.95
N LEU A 37 7.12 -13.43 3.04
CA LEU A 37 5.78 -13.99 2.93
C LEU A 37 5.77 -15.23 2.02
N PRO A 38 4.88 -16.19 2.30
CA PRO A 38 4.61 -17.24 1.31
C PRO A 38 4.00 -16.62 0.06
N LEU A 39 4.04 -17.36 -1.06
CA LEU A 39 3.56 -16.84 -2.33
C LEU A 39 2.13 -16.29 -2.25
N GLU A 40 1.25 -17.00 -1.57
CA GLU A 40 -0.14 -16.54 -1.43
C GLU A 40 -0.21 -15.18 -0.72
N GLY A 41 0.59 -14.99 0.32
CA GLY A 41 0.65 -13.73 1.04
C GLY A 41 1.19 -12.58 0.19
N ARG A 42 2.21 -12.87 -0.65
CA ARG A 42 2.74 -11.87 -1.57
C ARG A 42 1.68 -11.44 -2.57
N LEU A 43 0.98 -12.39 -3.17
CA LEU A 43 -0.06 -12.09 -4.14
C LEU A 43 -1.21 -11.30 -3.50
N GLU A 44 -1.59 -11.66 -2.29
CA GLU A 44 -2.64 -10.97 -1.55
C GLU A 44 -2.25 -9.51 -1.27
N PHE A 45 -1.01 -9.29 -0.82
CA PHE A 45 -0.51 -7.95 -0.55
C PHE A 45 -0.48 -7.10 -1.84
N LEU A 46 0.04 -7.68 -2.93
CA LEU A 46 0.11 -6.97 -4.20
C LEU A 46 -1.28 -6.68 -4.77
N ARG A 47 -2.20 -7.62 -4.63
CA ARG A 47 -3.59 -7.39 -5.06
C ARG A 47 -4.22 -6.24 -4.28
N ASP A 48 -4.01 -6.21 -2.97
CA ASP A 48 -4.56 -5.15 -2.14
C ASP A 48 -3.97 -3.79 -2.51
N MET A 49 -2.66 -3.75 -2.80
CA MET A 49 -2.00 -2.54 -3.29
C MET A 49 -2.66 -2.03 -4.57
N MET A 50 -2.95 -2.93 -5.51
CA MET A 50 -3.59 -2.56 -6.78
C MET A 50 -5.02 -2.09 -6.57
N LEU A 51 -5.76 -2.70 -5.64
CA LEU A 51 -7.12 -2.28 -5.33
C LEU A 51 -7.17 -0.88 -4.71
N VAL A 52 -6.24 -0.58 -3.81
CA VAL A 52 -6.12 0.77 -3.25
C VAL A 52 -5.81 1.78 -4.35
N GLY A 53 -4.85 1.44 -5.22
CA GLY A 53 -4.49 2.30 -6.34
C GLY A 53 -5.65 2.56 -7.28
N GLN A 54 -6.44 1.53 -7.59
CA GLN A 54 -7.61 1.68 -8.43
C GLN A 54 -8.64 2.63 -7.81
N ALA A 55 -8.91 2.49 -6.53
CA ALA A 55 -9.85 3.36 -5.82
C ALA A 55 -9.38 4.82 -5.84
N VAL A 56 -8.09 5.06 -5.57
CA VAL A 56 -7.51 6.40 -5.61
C VAL A 56 -7.59 6.98 -7.02
N SER A 57 -7.29 6.17 -8.02
CA SER A 57 -7.33 6.60 -9.42
C SER A 57 -8.73 7.04 -9.84
N GLU A 58 -9.75 6.33 -9.39
CA GLU A 58 -11.14 6.68 -9.73
C GLU A 58 -11.56 8.01 -9.10
N VAL A 59 -11.08 8.30 -7.90
CA VAL A 59 -11.46 9.52 -7.17
C VAL A 59 -10.62 10.72 -7.62
N CYS A 60 -9.30 10.56 -7.70
CA CYS A 60 -8.36 11.66 -7.92
C CYS A 60 -8.02 11.88 -9.40
N GLN A 61 -8.25 10.91 -10.24
CA GLN A 61 -8.02 10.95 -11.69
C GLN A 61 -6.62 11.48 -12.06
N PRO A 62 -5.56 10.86 -11.50
CA PRO A 62 -4.19 11.29 -11.81
C PRO A 62 -3.79 10.89 -13.23
N LEU A 63 -2.74 11.52 -13.76
CA LEU A 63 -2.17 11.11 -15.04
C LEU A 63 -1.66 9.68 -14.97
N ARG A 64 -1.11 9.27 -13.82
CA ARG A 64 -0.60 7.92 -13.59
C ARG A 64 -0.55 7.64 -12.11
N MET A 65 -0.58 6.37 -11.75
CA MET A 65 -0.37 5.92 -10.38
C MET A 65 1.02 5.33 -10.26
N ASN A 66 1.66 5.58 -9.14
CA ASN A 66 2.97 5.03 -8.83
C ASN A 66 2.87 4.15 -7.60
N TYR A 67 3.60 3.04 -7.62
CA TYR A 67 3.64 2.07 -6.53
C TYR A 67 5.08 1.83 -6.15
N SER A 68 5.41 2.00 -4.87
CA SER A 68 6.77 1.79 -4.39
C SER A 68 6.76 0.92 -3.15
N ILE A 69 7.56 -0.14 -3.16
CA ILE A 69 7.79 -1.00 -2.00
C ILE A 69 9.25 -0.84 -1.63
N LEU A 70 9.52 0.00 -0.65
CA LEU A 70 10.87 0.38 -0.27
C LEU A 70 11.19 -0.19 1.11
N GLY A 71 12.38 -0.76 1.27
CA GLY A 71 12.76 -1.45 2.50
C GLY A 71 13.89 -0.79 3.29
N ASN A 72 14.35 0.38 2.89
CA ASN A 72 15.55 0.96 3.48
C ASN A 72 15.29 1.85 4.70
N GLY A 73 14.10 2.41 4.83
CA GLY A 73 13.77 3.31 5.92
C GLY A 73 13.13 2.60 7.10
N ASP A 74 11.95 2.07 6.90
CA ASP A 74 11.19 1.39 7.94
C ASP A 74 11.39 -0.11 7.87
N PRO A 75 11.55 -0.80 9.03
CA PRO A 75 11.83 -2.23 9.05
C PRO A 75 10.57 -3.10 8.94
N PHE A 76 9.58 -2.68 8.20
CA PHE A 76 8.35 -3.46 8.00
C PHE A 76 7.83 -3.25 6.58
N LEU A 77 7.14 -4.28 6.08
CA LEU A 77 6.61 -4.25 4.71
C LEU A 77 5.50 -3.22 4.58
N HIS A 78 5.67 -2.30 3.64
CA HIS A 78 4.67 -1.30 3.31
C HIS A 78 4.82 -0.88 1.84
N ALA A 79 3.72 -0.45 1.25
CA ALA A 79 3.71 0.05 -0.13
C ALA A 79 3.20 1.49 -0.14
N HIS A 80 3.90 2.36 -0.86
CA HIS A 80 3.46 3.73 -1.13
C HIS A 80 2.68 3.74 -2.44
N ILE A 81 1.52 4.38 -2.42
CA ILE A 81 0.61 4.45 -3.56
C ILE A 81 0.29 5.92 -3.79
N ARG A 82 0.79 6.47 -4.90
CA ARG A 82 0.63 7.92 -5.16
C ARG A 82 0.72 8.31 -6.64
#